data_0662483a202a61f160e5cdb5c2364d55
#
_entry.id   0662483a202a61f160e5cdb5c2364d55
#
_cell.length_a   1.000
_cell.length_b   1.000
_cell.length_c   1.000
_cell.angle_alpha   90.00
_cell.angle_beta   90.00
_cell.angle_gamma   90.00
#
_symmetry.space_group_name_H-M   'P 1'
#
loop_
_entity.id
_entity.type
_entity.pdbx_description
1 polymer ?
#
loop_
_entity_poly.entity_id
_entity_poly.type
_entity_poly.pdbx_seq_one_letter_code
_entity_poly.pdbx_strand_id
1 'polypeptide(L)'
;MNTKYGLICNSKILKSEDPSKDFVGLTRKDFGGIASEQGDDKALQKLKNDILKNLELTVEIIDHCREIGIDHYRLNTSIFGIVADPGFDIDFKDLPNNNQLIEAIKNIGRTAITKGVSLSIQPDKFCKLIDDDENVVEKSIEELNFYSWFLDTLGGQPNISCPITLHLNSQPHKDDHESYCNFADRFFENFKMLDSGTRDRLVLKNADHGSWSAFNLFKYMHVYCFEEHDFGFPLSYNNLFDAINPSKIDGVIVEQQINVGAFNETWKGVVPVFTWSEAKSPEAPRAHAAELSGPINDFGYQIKWEVDVTDKDIAIMKLFQSDEKARISQEELAKLT
;
A
#
# COMPACT_ATOMS: atom_id res chain seq x y z
N MET A 1 5.55 -16.10 17.89
CA MET A 1 4.47 -15.75 16.93
C MET A 1 5.03 -15.93 15.53
N ASN A 2 4.26 -16.44 14.56
CA ASN A 2 4.78 -16.51 13.20
C ASN A 2 4.61 -15.14 12.53
N THR A 3 5.72 -14.53 12.13
CA THR A 3 5.72 -13.29 11.33
C THR A 3 4.91 -13.51 10.06
N LYS A 4 4.00 -12.56 9.75
CA LYS A 4 3.18 -12.63 8.53
C LYS A 4 3.80 -11.76 7.45
N TYR A 5 4.03 -12.36 6.28
CA TYR A 5 4.61 -11.67 5.13
C TYR A 5 3.56 -11.34 4.09
N GLY A 6 3.72 -10.18 3.45
CA GLY A 6 2.89 -9.66 2.37
C GLY A 6 3.69 -9.43 1.09
N LEU A 7 3.10 -9.83 -0.03
CA LEU A 7 3.61 -9.54 -1.37
C LEU A 7 3.11 -8.17 -1.84
N ILE A 8 3.98 -7.44 -2.53
CA ILE A 8 3.65 -6.12 -3.11
C ILE A 8 3.53 -6.24 -4.64
N CYS A 9 2.34 -5.97 -5.14
CA CYS A 9 1.99 -5.77 -6.55
C CYS A 9 2.24 -6.98 -7.46
N ASN A 10 3.49 -7.30 -7.81
CA ASN A 10 3.83 -8.27 -8.84
C ASN A 10 4.46 -9.52 -8.25
N SER A 11 4.22 -10.69 -8.86
CA SER A 11 4.96 -11.93 -8.61
C SER A 11 6.08 -12.08 -9.64
N LYS A 12 7.32 -12.22 -9.18
CA LYS A 12 8.46 -12.54 -10.05
C LYS A 12 8.48 -14.01 -10.45
N ILE A 13 7.99 -14.88 -9.59
CA ILE A 13 7.93 -16.33 -9.87
C ILE A 13 6.97 -16.56 -11.03
N LEU A 14 5.71 -16.11 -10.93
CA LEU A 14 4.73 -16.28 -12.00
C LEU A 14 5.21 -15.66 -13.32
N LYS A 15 5.81 -14.46 -13.27
CA LYS A 15 6.37 -13.82 -14.46
C LYS A 15 7.56 -14.57 -15.06
N SER A 16 8.36 -15.27 -14.24
CA SER A 16 9.47 -16.07 -14.74
C SER A 16 9.02 -17.36 -15.39
N GLU A 17 7.92 -17.95 -14.92
CA GLU A 17 7.29 -19.14 -15.49
C GLU A 17 6.57 -18.84 -16.81
N ASP A 18 5.87 -17.70 -16.85
CA ASP A 18 5.17 -17.20 -18.03
C ASP A 18 5.30 -15.67 -18.13
N PRO A 19 6.10 -15.14 -19.07
CA PRO A 19 6.29 -13.70 -19.27
C PRO A 19 4.99 -12.92 -19.57
N SER A 20 3.91 -13.60 -19.98
CA SER A 20 2.61 -12.97 -20.18
C SER A 20 1.89 -12.65 -18.87
N LYS A 21 2.33 -13.20 -17.73
CA LYS A 21 1.82 -12.93 -16.39
C LYS A 21 2.42 -11.66 -15.81
N ASP A 22 2.17 -10.57 -16.50
CA ASP A 22 2.51 -9.21 -16.09
C ASP A 22 1.31 -8.29 -16.32
N PHE A 23 1.21 -7.22 -15.48
CA PHE A 23 0.17 -6.23 -15.66
C PHE A 23 0.37 -5.49 -16.98
N VAL A 24 -0.71 -5.32 -17.69
CA VAL A 24 -0.76 -4.61 -18.98
C VAL A 24 -1.57 -3.34 -18.83
N GLY A 25 -1.30 -2.34 -19.66
CA GLY A 25 -2.06 -1.11 -19.66
C GLY A 25 -1.82 -0.28 -20.89
N LEU A 26 -2.79 0.55 -21.22
CA LEU A 26 -2.68 1.57 -22.24
C LEU A 26 -2.25 2.87 -21.61
N THR A 27 -1.33 3.58 -22.28
CA THR A 27 -1.11 4.99 -21.97
C THR A 27 -2.23 5.84 -22.60
N ARG A 28 -2.43 7.09 -22.12
CA ARG A 28 -3.37 8.03 -22.76
C ARG A 28 -3.06 8.23 -24.24
N LYS A 29 -1.77 8.26 -24.61
CA LYS A 29 -1.32 8.38 -25.98
C LYS A 29 -1.72 7.18 -26.83
N ASP A 30 -1.52 5.97 -26.32
CA ASP A 30 -1.88 4.73 -27.05
C ASP A 30 -3.40 4.61 -27.21
N PHE A 31 -4.16 4.95 -26.15
CA PHE A 31 -5.63 5.01 -26.23
C PHE A 31 -6.09 6.00 -27.31
N GLY A 32 -5.57 7.24 -27.29
CA GLY A 32 -5.90 8.25 -28.31
C GLY A 32 -5.49 7.84 -29.72
N GLY A 33 -4.36 7.14 -29.89
CA GLY A 33 -3.95 6.56 -31.18
C GLY A 33 -4.95 5.55 -31.72
N ILE A 34 -5.35 4.59 -30.88
CA ILE A 34 -6.37 3.58 -31.28
C ILE A 34 -7.71 4.25 -31.59
N ALA A 35 -8.16 5.19 -30.75
CA ALA A 35 -9.41 5.92 -30.95
C ALA A 35 -9.42 6.67 -32.28
N SER A 36 -8.31 7.33 -32.63
CA SER A 36 -8.17 8.09 -33.90
C SER A 36 -8.12 7.19 -35.12
N GLU A 37 -7.49 6.02 -35.04
CA GLU A 37 -7.30 5.12 -36.19
C GLU A 37 -8.48 4.13 -36.38
N GLN A 38 -9.09 3.65 -35.28
CA GLN A 38 -10.02 2.54 -35.28
C GLN A 38 -11.37 2.88 -34.63
N GLY A 39 -11.51 4.08 -34.03
CA GLY A 39 -12.70 4.55 -33.34
C GLY A 39 -12.69 4.26 -31.85
N ASP A 40 -13.47 5.06 -31.10
CA ASP A 40 -13.56 5.03 -29.62
C ASP A 40 -13.98 3.66 -29.11
N ASP A 41 -14.93 2.98 -29.76
CA ASP A 41 -15.39 1.66 -29.36
C ASP A 41 -14.25 0.62 -29.30
N LYS A 42 -13.30 0.70 -30.24
CA LYS A 42 -12.15 -0.21 -30.27
C LYS A 42 -11.16 0.11 -29.17
N ALA A 43 -10.93 1.40 -28.90
CA ALA A 43 -10.08 1.84 -27.81
C ALA A 43 -10.65 1.42 -26.44
N LEU A 44 -11.94 1.63 -26.20
CA LEU A 44 -12.65 1.20 -24.99
C LEU A 44 -12.64 -0.33 -24.82
N GLN A 45 -12.85 -1.07 -25.91
CA GLN A 45 -12.80 -2.54 -25.87
C GLN A 45 -11.39 -3.05 -25.52
N LYS A 46 -10.33 -2.42 -26.06
CA LYS A 46 -8.94 -2.76 -25.73
C LYS A 46 -8.66 -2.47 -24.25
N LEU A 47 -9.04 -1.29 -23.76
CA LEU A 47 -8.88 -0.90 -22.36
C LEU A 47 -9.58 -1.87 -21.41
N LYS A 48 -10.85 -2.22 -21.71
CA LYS A 48 -11.64 -3.21 -20.98
C LYS A 48 -10.95 -4.57 -20.94
N ASN A 49 -10.40 -5.04 -22.06
CA ASN A 49 -9.73 -6.33 -22.13
C ASN A 49 -8.42 -6.35 -21.31
N ASP A 50 -7.67 -5.25 -21.29
CA ASP A 50 -6.45 -5.11 -20.47
C ASP A 50 -6.80 -5.15 -18.99
N ILE A 51 -7.84 -4.43 -18.55
CA ILE A 51 -8.32 -4.46 -17.16
C ILE A 51 -8.77 -5.89 -16.79
N LEU A 52 -9.53 -6.57 -17.65
CA LEU A 52 -9.97 -7.94 -17.38
C LEU A 52 -8.78 -8.89 -17.18
N LYS A 53 -7.77 -8.80 -18.06
CA LYS A 53 -6.54 -9.59 -17.94
C LYS A 53 -5.83 -9.31 -16.61
N ASN A 54 -5.75 -8.05 -16.18
CA ASN A 54 -5.13 -7.66 -14.93
C ASN A 54 -5.90 -8.18 -13.71
N LEU A 55 -7.24 -8.18 -13.76
CA LEU A 55 -8.09 -8.74 -12.71
C LEU A 55 -7.90 -10.27 -12.60
N GLU A 56 -7.81 -10.98 -13.73
CA GLU A 56 -7.53 -12.41 -13.79
C GLU A 56 -6.14 -12.73 -13.20
N LEU A 57 -5.11 -11.99 -13.62
CA LEU A 57 -3.76 -12.10 -13.05
C LEU A 57 -3.73 -11.86 -11.53
N THR A 58 -4.53 -10.91 -11.04
CA THR A 58 -4.64 -10.63 -9.60
C THR A 58 -5.15 -11.85 -8.84
N VAL A 59 -6.13 -12.59 -9.38
CA VAL A 59 -6.60 -13.87 -8.81
C VAL A 59 -5.47 -14.89 -8.75
N GLU A 60 -4.72 -15.06 -9.84
CA GLU A 60 -3.59 -15.99 -9.88
C GLU A 60 -2.49 -15.64 -8.87
N ILE A 61 -2.20 -14.34 -8.69
CA ILE A 61 -1.23 -13.88 -7.68
C ILE A 61 -1.71 -14.21 -6.26
N ILE A 62 -3.00 -14.05 -5.95
CA ILE A 62 -3.57 -14.40 -4.64
C ILE A 62 -3.50 -15.92 -4.39
N ASP A 63 -3.82 -16.73 -5.39
CA ASP A 63 -3.66 -18.19 -5.32
C ASP A 63 -2.21 -18.57 -5.05
N HIS A 64 -1.27 -17.99 -5.81
CA HIS A 64 0.15 -18.18 -5.64
C HIS A 64 0.64 -17.75 -4.23
N CYS A 65 0.20 -16.58 -3.75
CA CYS A 65 0.52 -16.14 -2.38
C CYS A 65 0.18 -17.23 -1.35
N ARG A 66 -1.03 -17.81 -1.45
CA ARG A 66 -1.44 -18.87 -0.53
C ARG A 66 -0.61 -20.14 -0.66
N GLU A 67 -0.28 -20.54 -1.89
CA GLU A 67 0.53 -21.74 -2.17
C GLU A 67 1.93 -21.66 -1.55
N ILE A 68 2.55 -20.47 -1.57
CA ILE A 68 3.87 -20.24 -0.98
C ILE A 68 3.85 -19.73 0.46
N GLY A 69 2.66 -19.66 1.11
CA GLY A 69 2.53 -19.30 2.53
C GLY A 69 2.43 -17.81 2.85
N ILE A 70 2.19 -16.96 1.86
CA ILE A 70 1.98 -15.51 2.04
C ILE A 70 0.53 -15.24 2.45
N ASP A 71 0.34 -14.45 3.52
CA ASP A 71 -0.97 -14.16 4.13
C ASP A 71 -1.54 -12.78 3.79
N HIS A 72 -0.78 -11.96 3.05
CA HIS A 72 -1.18 -10.60 2.70
C HIS A 72 -0.73 -10.24 1.29
N TYR A 73 -1.56 -9.48 0.58
CA TYR A 73 -1.23 -8.98 -0.75
C TYR A 73 -1.62 -7.52 -0.91
N ARG A 74 -0.64 -6.67 -1.26
CA ARG A 74 -0.90 -5.30 -1.67
C ARG A 74 -1.23 -5.27 -3.16
N LEU A 75 -2.49 -4.93 -3.46
CA LEU A 75 -3.03 -4.83 -4.82
C LEU A 75 -2.22 -3.83 -5.67
N ASN A 76 -2.08 -4.15 -6.94
CA ASN A 76 -1.40 -3.28 -7.90
C ASN A 76 -2.37 -2.22 -8.42
N THR A 77 -2.04 -0.94 -8.29
CA THR A 77 -2.86 0.18 -8.81
C THR A 77 -2.94 0.19 -10.34
N SER A 78 -1.99 -0.46 -11.03
CA SER A 78 -2.01 -0.62 -12.49
C SER A 78 -3.14 -1.51 -13.01
N ILE A 79 -3.92 -2.17 -12.14
CA ILE A 79 -5.07 -3.02 -12.56
C ILE A 79 -5.98 -2.28 -13.53
N PHE A 80 -6.32 -1.03 -13.22
CA PHE A 80 -7.27 -0.23 -13.99
C PHE A 80 -6.61 0.67 -15.05
N GLY A 81 -5.27 0.75 -15.06
CA GLY A 81 -4.54 1.61 -15.98
C GLY A 81 -5.03 3.07 -15.90
N ILE A 82 -5.32 3.65 -17.07
CA ILE A 82 -5.74 5.06 -17.18
C ILE A 82 -7.15 5.35 -16.63
N VAL A 83 -7.99 4.34 -16.38
CA VAL A 83 -9.34 4.54 -15.80
C VAL A 83 -9.26 4.98 -14.34
N ALA A 84 -8.21 4.59 -13.61
CA ALA A 84 -7.97 5.05 -12.25
C ALA A 84 -7.32 6.46 -12.20
N ASP A 85 -6.96 7.02 -13.35
CA ASP A 85 -6.36 8.35 -13.45
C ASP A 85 -7.45 9.43 -13.58
N PRO A 86 -7.72 10.23 -12.52
CA PRO A 86 -8.81 11.21 -12.51
C PRO A 86 -8.65 12.36 -13.55
N GLY A 87 -7.53 12.44 -14.22
CA GLY A 87 -7.34 13.33 -15.37
C GLY A 87 -7.75 12.72 -16.72
N PHE A 88 -8.42 11.56 -16.71
CA PHE A 88 -8.87 10.87 -17.92
C PHE A 88 -10.40 10.77 -17.89
N ASP A 89 -11.07 11.38 -18.89
CA ASP A 89 -12.53 11.57 -18.93
C ASP A 89 -13.33 10.28 -19.30
N ILE A 90 -12.85 9.11 -18.88
CA ILE A 90 -13.55 7.84 -19.09
C ILE A 90 -13.76 7.16 -17.75
N ASP A 91 -15.00 7.10 -17.33
CA ASP A 91 -15.39 6.40 -16.13
C ASP A 91 -15.39 4.87 -16.34
N PHE A 92 -15.17 4.13 -15.26
CA PHE A 92 -15.29 2.67 -15.27
C PHE A 92 -16.67 2.19 -15.77
N LYS A 93 -17.75 2.94 -15.50
CA LYS A 93 -19.11 2.63 -15.97
C LYS A 93 -19.28 2.73 -17.49
N ASP A 94 -18.40 3.48 -18.17
CA ASP A 94 -18.47 3.70 -19.63
C ASP A 94 -17.78 2.57 -20.42
N LEU A 95 -17.08 1.68 -19.70
CA LEU A 95 -16.45 0.52 -20.34
C LEU A 95 -17.48 -0.49 -20.86
N PRO A 96 -17.29 -1.04 -22.07
CA PRO A 96 -18.23 -1.98 -22.66
C PRO A 96 -18.34 -3.25 -21.80
N ASN A 97 -19.58 -3.69 -21.56
CA ASN A 97 -19.87 -4.87 -20.74
C ASN A 97 -19.20 -4.85 -19.36
N ASN A 98 -19.28 -3.73 -18.66
CA ASN A 98 -18.65 -3.52 -17.34
C ASN A 98 -19.11 -4.52 -16.27
N ASN A 99 -20.29 -5.15 -16.40
CA ASN A 99 -20.74 -6.21 -15.52
C ASN A 99 -19.76 -7.40 -15.47
N GLN A 100 -19.07 -7.70 -16.58
CA GLN A 100 -18.03 -8.73 -16.60
C GLN A 100 -16.83 -8.32 -15.71
N LEU A 101 -16.44 -7.05 -15.73
CA LEU A 101 -15.37 -6.52 -14.90
C LEU A 101 -15.77 -6.55 -13.40
N ILE A 102 -17.01 -6.17 -13.09
CA ILE A 102 -17.55 -6.24 -11.71
C ILE A 102 -17.51 -7.67 -11.18
N GLU A 103 -17.91 -8.67 -11.97
CA GLU A 103 -17.83 -10.06 -11.53
C GLU A 103 -16.38 -10.56 -11.39
N ALA A 104 -15.46 -10.11 -12.23
CA ALA A 104 -14.04 -10.40 -12.09
C ALA A 104 -13.46 -9.76 -10.80
N ILE A 105 -13.85 -8.51 -10.48
CA ILE A 105 -13.49 -7.87 -9.21
C ILE A 105 -14.01 -8.68 -8.01
N LYS A 106 -15.29 -9.04 -8.01
CA LYS A 106 -15.87 -9.87 -6.94
C LYS A 106 -15.16 -11.23 -6.81
N ASN A 107 -14.67 -11.78 -7.92
CA ASN A 107 -13.92 -13.04 -7.89
C ASN A 107 -12.59 -12.90 -7.14
N ILE A 108 -11.87 -11.77 -7.29
CA ILE A 108 -10.68 -11.48 -6.48
C ILE A 108 -11.00 -11.56 -4.99
N GLY A 109 -12.08 -10.88 -4.55
CA GLY A 109 -12.48 -10.88 -3.15
C GLY A 109 -12.86 -12.28 -2.62
N ARG A 110 -13.63 -13.05 -3.41
CA ARG A 110 -13.97 -14.45 -3.07
C ARG A 110 -12.71 -15.31 -2.93
N THR A 111 -11.76 -15.16 -3.84
CA THR A 111 -10.49 -15.89 -3.79
C THR A 111 -9.69 -15.49 -2.56
N ALA A 112 -9.52 -14.19 -2.30
CA ALA A 112 -8.79 -13.69 -1.14
C ALA A 112 -9.36 -14.23 0.20
N ILE A 113 -10.70 -14.20 0.36
CA ILE A 113 -11.39 -14.73 1.53
C ILE A 113 -11.16 -16.25 1.65
N THR A 114 -11.37 -17.00 0.56
CA THR A 114 -11.24 -18.46 0.54
C THR A 114 -9.83 -18.92 0.86
N LYS A 115 -8.84 -18.19 0.37
CA LYS A 115 -7.42 -18.48 0.58
C LYS A 115 -6.88 -17.90 1.90
N GLY A 116 -7.61 -17.03 2.57
CA GLY A 116 -7.19 -16.38 3.81
C GLY A 116 -6.07 -15.36 3.58
N VAL A 117 -6.03 -14.72 2.39
CA VAL A 117 -5.08 -13.67 2.03
C VAL A 117 -5.75 -12.31 2.24
N SER A 118 -5.23 -11.50 3.15
CA SER A 118 -5.73 -10.14 3.36
C SER A 118 -5.21 -9.17 2.29
N LEU A 119 -5.96 -8.12 2.02
CA LEU A 119 -5.68 -7.17 0.95
C LEU A 119 -5.43 -5.76 1.49
N SER A 120 -4.58 -5.02 0.81
CA SER A 120 -4.37 -3.57 0.97
C SER A 120 -4.20 -2.93 -0.40
N ILE A 121 -4.25 -1.60 -0.46
CA ILE A 121 -3.89 -0.83 -1.65
C ILE A 121 -3.12 0.42 -1.24
N GLN A 122 -2.21 0.87 -2.09
CA GLN A 122 -1.46 2.10 -1.88
C GLN A 122 -1.47 2.91 -3.18
N PRO A 123 -2.13 4.09 -3.19
CA PRO A 123 -2.11 5.03 -4.30
C PRO A 123 -0.72 5.49 -4.68
N ASP A 124 -0.59 6.05 -5.88
CA ASP A 124 0.66 6.62 -6.36
C ASP A 124 1.07 7.86 -5.54
N LYS A 125 2.35 8.20 -5.61
CA LYS A 125 2.93 9.40 -4.96
C LYS A 125 2.33 10.73 -5.42
N PHE A 126 1.57 10.75 -6.51
CA PHE A 126 0.90 11.95 -6.98
C PHE A 126 -0.45 12.20 -6.28
N CYS A 127 -0.99 11.21 -5.58
CA CYS A 127 -2.19 11.35 -4.76
C CYS A 127 -1.86 12.19 -3.50
N LYS A 128 -2.48 13.36 -3.38
CA LYS A 128 -2.22 14.34 -2.31
C LYS A 128 -3.50 14.97 -1.82
N LEU A 129 -3.78 14.86 -0.53
CA LEU A 129 -4.90 15.57 0.10
C LEU A 129 -4.56 17.02 0.51
N ILE A 130 -3.32 17.48 0.28
CA ILE A 130 -2.91 18.88 0.38
C ILE A 130 -2.04 19.23 -0.80
N ASP A 131 -2.45 20.23 -1.53
CA ASP A 131 -1.67 20.91 -2.57
C ASP A 131 -2.14 22.37 -2.66
N ASP A 132 -1.34 23.24 -3.29
CA ASP A 132 -1.73 24.63 -3.55
C ASP A 132 -2.68 24.73 -4.75
N ASP A 133 -2.69 23.71 -5.62
CA ASP A 133 -3.66 23.55 -6.70
C ASP A 133 -4.83 22.69 -6.21
N GLU A 134 -6.00 23.30 -6.05
CA GLU A 134 -7.22 22.63 -5.63
C GLU A 134 -7.62 21.48 -6.55
N ASN A 135 -7.33 21.56 -7.86
CA ASN A 135 -7.59 20.46 -8.79
C ASN A 135 -6.77 19.20 -8.45
N VAL A 136 -5.58 19.33 -7.88
CA VAL A 136 -4.77 18.18 -7.43
C VAL A 136 -5.45 17.51 -6.25
N VAL A 137 -6.02 18.28 -5.33
CA VAL A 137 -6.76 17.76 -4.16
C VAL A 137 -8.04 17.06 -4.61
N GLU A 138 -8.84 17.69 -5.48
CA GLU A 138 -10.09 17.11 -6.02
C GLU A 138 -9.81 15.77 -6.72
N LYS A 139 -8.83 15.71 -7.60
CA LYS A 139 -8.42 14.49 -8.29
C LYS A 139 -7.92 13.40 -7.33
N SER A 140 -7.23 13.80 -6.28
CA SER A 140 -6.77 12.85 -5.26
C SER A 140 -7.93 12.28 -4.45
N ILE A 141 -8.97 13.08 -4.17
CA ILE A 141 -10.20 12.62 -3.55
C ILE A 141 -10.93 11.61 -4.46
N GLU A 142 -11.05 11.92 -5.75
CA GLU A 142 -11.65 11.00 -6.74
C GLU A 142 -10.89 9.68 -6.81
N GLU A 143 -9.56 9.71 -6.88
CA GLU A 143 -8.70 8.53 -6.91
C GLU A 143 -8.87 7.67 -5.64
N LEU A 144 -8.84 8.28 -4.46
CA LEU A 144 -9.02 7.57 -3.19
C LEU A 144 -10.41 6.95 -3.07
N ASN A 145 -11.46 7.66 -3.48
CA ASN A 145 -12.82 7.15 -3.49
C ASN A 145 -12.99 6.02 -4.52
N PHE A 146 -12.31 6.08 -5.66
CA PHE A 146 -12.28 4.98 -6.65
C PHE A 146 -11.64 3.71 -6.06
N TYR A 147 -10.50 3.82 -5.36
CA TYR A 147 -9.91 2.66 -4.69
C TYR A 147 -10.78 2.12 -3.56
N SER A 148 -11.47 2.98 -2.82
CA SER A 148 -12.43 2.53 -1.80
C SER A 148 -13.60 1.78 -2.42
N TRP A 149 -14.18 2.31 -3.51
CA TRP A 149 -15.20 1.62 -4.29
C TRP A 149 -14.72 0.24 -4.81
N PHE A 150 -13.48 0.16 -5.29
CA PHE A 150 -12.88 -1.10 -5.71
C PHE A 150 -12.81 -2.11 -4.56
N LEU A 151 -12.31 -1.68 -3.40
CA LEU A 151 -12.24 -2.52 -2.20
C LEU A 151 -13.64 -2.94 -1.70
N ASP A 152 -14.66 -2.09 -1.78
CA ASP A 152 -16.05 -2.44 -1.49
C ASP A 152 -16.59 -3.49 -2.45
N THR A 153 -16.30 -3.33 -3.74
CA THR A 153 -16.72 -4.27 -4.79
C THR A 153 -16.07 -5.64 -4.63
N LEU A 154 -14.84 -5.71 -4.13
CA LEU A 154 -14.17 -6.95 -3.71
C LEU A 154 -14.88 -7.63 -2.52
N GLY A 155 -15.69 -6.89 -1.75
CA GLY A 155 -16.24 -7.33 -0.47
C GLY A 155 -15.30 -7.11 0.71
N GLY A 156 -14.31 -6.24 0.57
CA GLY A 156 -13.42 -5.80 1.65
C GLY A 156 -14.17 -5.03 2.74
N GLN A 157 -13.83 -5.28 4.01
CA GLN A 157 -14.46 -4.56 5.10
C GLN A 157 -14.17 -3.05 4.99
N PRO A 158 -15.17 -2.16 5.22
CA PRO A 158 -14.97 -0.70 5.18
C PRO A 158 -14.28 -0.21 6.47
N ASN A 159 -13.06 -0.66 6.70
CA ASN A 159 -12.22 -0.27 7.83
C ASN A 159 -10.75 -0.59 7.55
N ILE A 160 -9.88 -0.27 8.49
CA ILE A 160 -8.42 -0.45 8.38
C ILE A 160 -7.95 -1.91 8.29
N SER A 161 -8.82 -2.92 8.37
CA SER A 161 -8.40 -4.31 8.06
C SER A 161 -8.18 -4.55 6.57
N CYS A 162 -8.69 -3.64 5.71
CA CYS A 162 -8.45 -3.57 4.28
C CYS A 162 -8.03 -2.13 3.92
N PRO A 163 -6.79 -1.71 4.27
CA PRO A 163 -6.40 -0.31 4.30
C PRO A 163 -6.09 0.26 2.91
N ILE A 164 -6.31 1.57 2.79
CA ILE A 164 -5.74 2.43 1.75
C ILE A 164 -4.60 3.20 2.41
N THR A 165 -3.36 2.88 2.03
CA THR A 165 -2.17 3.48 2.64
C THR A 165 -1.72 4.69 1.82
N LEU A 166 -1.67 5.87 2.43
CA LEU A 166 -1.30 7.13 1.77
C LEU A 166 0.00 7.68 2.35
N HIS A 167 0.92 8.10 1.46
CA HIS A 167 2.05 8.95 1.83
C HIS A 167 1.63 10.42 1.88
N LEU A 168 2.08 11.13 2.92
CA LEU A 168 1.99 12.59 2.90
C LEU A 168 3.09 13.14 1.97
N ASN A 169 2.71 13.38 0.71
CA ASN A 169 3.62 13.84 -0.34
C ASN A 169 3.75 15.38 -0.38
N SER A 170 3.08 16.09 0.54
CA SER A 170 3.18 17.52 0.75
C SER A 170 3.84 17.81 2.09
N GLN A 171 4.45 18.97 2.23
CA GLN A 171 5.21 19.37 3.42
C GLN A 171 4.57 20.59 4.10
N PRO A 172 4.66 20.74 5.43
CA PRO A 172 4.34 21.99 6.09
C PRO A 172 5.25 23.12 5.58
N HIS A 173 4.78 24.36 5.65
CA HIS A 173 5.53 25.52 5.13
C HIS A 173 6.88 25.73 5.83
N LYS A 174 6.96 25.37 7.12
CA LYS A 174 8.16 25.45 7.94
C LYS A 174 8.26 24.24 8.85
N ASP A 175 9.45 24.01 9.37
CA ASP A 175 9.70 22.98 10.38
C ASP A 175 9.46 23.55 11.79
N ASP A 176 8.23 24.03 12.06
CA ASP A 176 7.78 24.52 13.33
C ASP A 176 6.39 23.98 13.70
N HIS A 177 6.10 24.01 15.00
CA HIS A 177 4.85 23.45 15.54
C HIS A 177 3.59 24.01 14.87
N GLU A 178 3.53 25.34 14.68
CA GLU A 178 2.37 26.01 14.09
C GLU A 178 2.14 25.56 12.65
N SER A 179 3.20 25.44 11.85
CA SER A 179 3.11 24.97 10.46
C SER A 179 2.64 23.52 10.34
N TYR A 180 3.05 22.65 11.28
CA TYR A 180 2.55 21.27 11.34
C TYR A 180 1.07 21.21 11.73
N CYS A 181 0.64 22.00 12.74
CA CYS A 181 -0.76 22.07 13.14
C CYS A 181 -1.64 22.57 11.99
N ASN A 182 -1.26 23.67 11.34
CA ASN A 182 -1.99 24.21 10.20
C ASN A 182 -2.08 23.20 9.04
N PHE A 183 -1.01 22.40 8.82
CA PHE A 183 -1.05 21.33 7.83
C PHE A 183 -2.05 20.24 8.23
N ALA A 184 -2.02 19.79 9.47
CA ALA A 184 -2.90 18.75 9.99
C ALA A 184 -4.37 19.16 9.92
N ASP A 185 -4.70 20.43 10.29
CA ASP A 185 -6.05 20.99 10.18
C ASP A 185 -6.54 21.00 8.72
N ARG A 186 -5.72 21.52 7.79
CA ARG A 186 -6.06 21.54 6.37
C ARG A 186 -6.21 20.13 5.79
N PHE A 187 -5.35 19.19 6.21
CA PHE A 187 -5.46 17.79 5.82
C PHE A 187 -6.78 17.19 6.30
N PHE A 188 -7.15 17.45 7.55
CA PHE A 188 -8.38 16.95 8.13
C PHE A 188 -9.63 17.51 7.44
N GLU A 189 -9.64 18.81 7.06
CA GLU A 189 -10.73 19.38 6.27
C GLU A 189 -10.91 18.66 4.92
N ASN A 190 -9.83 18.40 4.18
CA ASN A 190 -9.89 17.69 2.91
C ASN A 190 -10.24 16.19 3.10
N PHE A 191 -9.76 15.58 4.19
CA PHE A 191 -10.14 14.21 4.57
C PHE A 191 -11.65 14.06 4.78
N LYS A 192 -12.33 15.06 5.34
CA LYS A 192 -13.80 15.04 5.50
C LYS A 192 -14.55 15.01 4.18
N MET A 193 -13.93 15.44 3.07
CA MET A 193 -14.52 15.42 1.73
C MET A 193 -14.50 14.02 1.10
N LEU A 194 -13.70 13.08 1.64
CA LEU A 194 -13.70 11.69 1.22
C LEU A 194 -15.01 10.98 1.58
N ASP A 195 -15.38 9.97 0.80
CA ASP A 195 -16.47 9.06 1.12
C ASP A 195 -16.21 8.36 2.47
N SER A 196 -17.29 8.00 3.19
CA SER A 196 -17.15 7.36 4.51
C SER A 196 -16.29 6.10 4.46
N GLY A 197 -16.50 5.21 3.47
CA GLY A 197 -15.71 4.00 3.30
C GLY A 197 -14.23 4.28 3.06
N THR A 198 -13.91 5.39 2.39
CA THR A 198 -12.52 5.83 2.17
C THR A 198 -11.90 6.33 3.45
N ARG A 199 -12.62 7.16 4.22
CA ARG A 199 -12.17 7.66 5.52
C ARG A 199 -11.86 6.53 6.50
N ASP A 200 -12.73 5.53 6.53
CA ASP A 200 -12.62 4.39 7.46
C ASP A 200 -11.43 3.45 7.11
N ARG A 201 -10.89 3.54 5.89
CA ARG A 201 -9.76 2.75 5.40
C ARG A 201 -8.43 3.49 5.37
N LEU A 202 -8.46 4.83 5.46
CA LEU A 202 -7.25 5.62 5.24
C LEU A 202 -6.23 5.42 6.36
N VAL A 203 -5.01 5.09 5.96
CA VAL A 203 -3.86 4.90 6.84
C VAL A 203 -2.70 5.73 6.31
N LEU A 204 -2.02 6.49 7.16
CA LEU A 204 -0.91 7.35 6.76
C LEU A 204 0.44 6.67 7.01
N LYS A 205 1.41 6.89 6.12
CA LYS A 205 2.73 6.23 6.16
C LYS A 205 3.86 7.23 6.30
N ASN A 206 4.86 6.92 7.15
CA ASN A 206 6.06 7.74 7.29
C ASN A 206 6.86 7.84 5.99
N ALA A 207 7.60 8.94 5.83
CA ALA A 207 8.32 9.27 4.60
C ALA A 207 9.85 9.11 4.75
N ASP A 208 10.51 8.84 3.63
CA ASP A 208 11.97 8.69 3.52
C ASP A 208 12.72 10.02 3.53
N HIS A 209 12.01 11.14 3.52
CA HIS A 209 12.59 12.48 3.56
C HIS A 209 11.56 13.53 4.00
N GLY A 210 12.07 14.72 4.30
CA GLY A 210 11.25 15.87 4.66
C GLY A 210 10.66 15.74 6.06
N SER A 211 9.53 16.38 6.26
CA SER A 211 8.96 16.63 7.59
C SER A 211 8.30 15.41 8.24
N TRP A 212 7.92 14.39 7.46
CA TRP A 212 7.10 13.27 7.94
C TRP A 212 7.92 12.07 8.37
N SER A 213 8.89 12.29 9.30
CA SER A 213 9.47 11.19 10.08
C SER A 213 8.38 10.46 10.87
N ALA A 214 8.67 9.25 11.37
CA ALA A 214 7.69 8.49 12.15
C ALA A 214 7.17 9.30 13.37
N PHE A 215 8.05 9.97 14.11
CA PHE A 215 7.64 10.78 15.25
C PHE A 215 6.74 11.96 14.89
N ASN A 216 7.08 12.73 13.84
CA ASN A 216 6.27 13.88 13.43
C ASN A 216 4.90 13.42 12.90
N LEU A 217 4.87 12.32 12.14
CA LEU A 217 3.62 11.74 11.68
C LEU A 217 2.72 11.32 12.87
N PHE A 218 3.28 10.64 13.86
CA PHE A 218 2.56 10.26 15.07
C PHE A 218 2.08 11.49 15.85
N LYS A 219 2.98 12.45 16.10
CA LYS A 219 2.68 13.64 16.89
C LYS A 219 1.56 14.49 16.28
N TYR A 220 1.60 14.74 14.97
CA TYR A 220 0.70 15.70 14.34
C TYR A 220 -0.52 15.06 13.68
N MET A 221 -0.36 13.92 13.01
CA MET A 221 -1.48 13.30 12.32
C MET A 221 -2.28 12.33 13.20
N HIS A 222 -1.68 11.81 14.28
CA HIS A 222 -2.42 10.97 15.23
C HIS A 222 -2.79 11.74 16.49
N VAL A 223 -1.81 12.22 17.26
CA VAL A 223 -2.06 12.84 18.57
C VAL A 223 -2.76 14.18 18.44
N TYR A 224 -2.18 15.13 17.70
CA TYR A 224 -2.78 16.45 17.52
C TYR A 224 -4.17 16.39 16.87
N CYS A 225 -4.34 15.61 15.79
CA CYS A 225 -5.65 15.46 15.18
C CYS A 225 -6.68 14.82 16.14
N PHE A 226 -6.23 13.91 17.02
CA PHE A 226 -7.12 13.35 18.05
C PHE A 226 -7.53 14.42 19.08
N GLU A 227 -6.61 15.25 19.53
CA GLU A 227 -6.88 16.31 20.49
C GLU A 227 -7.81 17.42 19.94
N GLU A 228 -7.61 17.82 18.69
CA GLU A 228 -8.35 18.95 18.08
C GLU A 228 -9.61 18.52 17.33
N HIS A 229 -9.64 17.31 16.75
CA HIS A 229 -10.72 16.86 15.87
C HIS A 229 -11.42 15.57 16.34
N ASP A 230 -11.04 15.02 17.51
CA ASP A 230 -11.54 13.73 18.04
C ASP A 230 -11.28 12.55 17.05
N PHE A 231 -10.24 12.67 16.22
CA PHE A 231 -9.87 11.67 15.23
C PHE A 231 -8.35 11.58 15.01
N GLY A 232 -7.73 10.52 15.53
CA GLY A 232 -6.32 10.23 15.27
C GLY A 232 -6.16 9.27 14.09
N PHE A 233 -5.40 9.65 13.07
CA PHE A 233 -5.17 8.80 11.91
C PHE A 233 -4.42 7.51 12.29
N PRO A 234 -4.84 6.34 11.78
CA PRO A 234 -4.04 5.12 11.85
C PRO A 234 -2.77 5.28 11.02
N LEU A 235 -1.66 4.70 11.50
CA LEU A 235 -0.33 4.90 10.90
C LEU A 235 0.30 3.59 10.45
N SER A 236 0.86 3.55 9.25
CA SER A 236 1.67 2.46 8.69
C SER A 236 3.15 2.79 8.74
N TYR A 237 3.94 1.86 9.22
CA TYR A 237 5.37 2.04 9.42
C TYR A 237 6.18 1.47 8.25
N ASN A 238 7.21 2.20 7.81
CA ASN A 238 8.25 1.71 6.91
C ASN A 238 9.61 1.83 7.61
N ASN A 239 10.26 0.71 7.87
CA ASN A 239 11.54 0.65 8.59
C ASN A 239 12.68 1.33 7.83
N LEU A 240 12.75 1.19 6.50
CA LEU A 240 13.79 1.82 5.70
C LEU A 240 13.63 3.33 5.70
N PHE A 241 12.39 3.82 5.60
CA PHE A 241 12.12 5.25 5.63
C PHE A 241 12.47 5.87 6.99
N ASP A 242 12.18 5.16 8.08
CA ASP A 242 12.59 5.60 9.43
C ASP A 242 14.11 5.58 9.59
N ALA A 243 14.82 4.62 8.98
CA ALA A 243 16.28 4.60 8.99
C ALA A 243 16.91 5.76 8.19
N ILE A 244 16.29 6.16 7.07
CA ILE A 244 16.78 7.23 6.20
C ILE A 244 16.40 8.63 6.73
N ASN A 245 15.18 8.76 7.26
CA ASN A 245 14.61 9.97 7.83
C ASN A 245 14.26 9.74 9.30
N PRO A 246 15.29 9.58 10.17
CA PRO A 246 15.10 9.14 11.54
C PRO A 246 14.35 10.17 12.38
N SER A 247 13.42 9.68 13.19
CA SER A 247 12.74 10.47 14.19
C SER A 247 13.73 10.98 15.23
N LYS A 248 13.57 12.25 15.68
CA LYS A 248 14.40 12.84 16.72
C LYS A 248 13.54 13.54 17.77
N ILE A 249 13.88 13.34 19.05
CA ILE A 249 13.33 14.06 20.20
C ILE A 249 14.52 14.71 20.91
N ASP A 250 14.51 16.03 21.03
CA ASP A 250 15.60 16.82 21.64
C ASP A 250 17.00 16.47 21.05
N GLY A 251 17.04 16.19 19.74
CA GLY A 251 18.25 15.83 19.02
C GLY A 251 18.67 14.36 19.16
N VAL A 252 17.98 13.55 19.94
CA VAL A 252 18.23 12.12 20.12
C VAL A 252 17.39 11.32 19.14
N ILE A 253 18.01 10.38 18.43
CA ILE A 253 17.30 9.48 17.51
C ILE A 253 16.40 8.54 18.32
N VAL A 254 15.15 8.42 17.92
CA VAL A 254 14.17 7.49 18.50
C VAL A 254 14.41 6.10 17.94
N GLU A 255 14.46 5.10 18.82
CA GLU A 255 14.62 3.71 18.41
C GLU A 255 13.40 3.20 17.60
N GLN A 256 13.64 2.39 16.58
CA GLN A 256 12.60 1.83 15.74
C GLN A 256 11.52 1.08 16.53
N GLN A 257 11.89 0.36 17.58
CA GLN A 257 10.95 -0.35 18.45
C GLN A 257 9.91 0.60 19.06
N ILE A 258 10.30 1.82 19.43
CA ILE A 258 9.40 2.83 19.99
C ILE A 258 8.40 3.29 18.91
N ASN A 259 8.90 3.59 17.72
CA ASN A 259 8.07 4.01 16.59
C ASN A 259 7.09 2.90 16.16
N VAL A 260 7.55 1.66 16.06
CA VAL A 260 6.70 0.50 15.74
C VAL A 260 5.61 0.31 16.80
N GLY A 261 5.96 0.41 18.10
CA GLY A 261 5.00 0.31 19.20
C GLY A 261 3.93 1.40 19.14
N ALA A 262 4.34 2.66 18.98
CA ALA A 262 3.43 3.79 18.85
C ALA A 262 2.49 3.63 17.66
N PHE A 263 3.00 3.22 16.50
CA PHE A 263 2.18 3.00 15.29
C PHE A 263 1.21 1.83 15.45
N ASN A 264 1.65 0.73 16.08
CA ASN A 264 0.78 -0.43 16.35
C ASN A 264 -0.45 -0.04 17.19
N GLU A 265 -0.30 0.82 18.19
CA GLU A 265 -1.41 1.28 19.04
C GLU A 265 -2.47 2.07 18.24
N THR A 266 -2.07 2.77 17.15
CA THR A 266 -3.02 3.53 16.32
C THR A 266 -4.04 2.64 15.59
N TRP A 267 -3.81 1.32 15.49
CA TRP A 267 -4.69 0.36 14.83
C TRP A 267 -5.78 -0.21 15.73
N LYS A 268 -5.81 0.18 17.00
CA LYS A 268 -6.91 -0.15 17.95
C LYS A 268 -7.23 -1.66 17.99
N GLY A 269 -6.21 -2.51 17.98
CA GLY A 269 -6.33 -3.98 18.03
C GLY A 269 -6.53 -4.68 16.68
N VAL A 270 -6.65 -3.96 15.58
CA VAL A 270 -6.56 -4.54 14.23
C VAL A 270 -5.09 -4.83 13.94
N VAL A 271 -4.78 -5.99 13.37
CA VAL A 271 -3.39 -6.33 13.00
C VAL A 271 -2.88 -5.36 11.92
N PRO A 272 -1.86 -4.55 12.20
CA PRO A 272 -1.39 -3.53 11.28
C PRO A 272 -0.72 -4.10 10.03
N VAL A 273 -0.74 -3.31 8.97
CA VAL A 273 0.01 -3.54 7.74
C VAL A 273 1.14 -2.53 7.69
N PHE A 274 2.38 -3.01 7.86
CA PHE A 274 3.60 -2.21 7.81
C PHE A 274 4.48 -2.67 6.64
N THR A 275 5.49 -1.89 6.29
CA THR A 275 6.42 -2.22 5.21
C THR A 275 7.81 -2.47 5.75
N TRP A 276 8.46 -3.54 5.28
CA TRP A 276 9.85 -3.81 5.56
C TRP A 276 10.66 -3.87 4.27
N SER A 277 11.75 -3.16 4.27
CA SER A 277 12.70 -3.15 3.15
C SER A 277 14.11 -2.85 3.63
N GLU A 278 15.09 -3.07 2.77
CA GLU A 278 16.48 -2.71 2.99
C GLU A 278 17.01 -1.86 1.84
N ALA A 279 17.97 -1.00 2.13
CA ALA A 279 18.65 -0.22 1.12
C ALA A 279 19.51 -1.12 0.23
N LYS A 280 19.53 -0.84 -1.07
CA LYS A 280 20.39 -1.55 -2.02
C LYS A 280 21.87 -1.44 -1.68
N SER A 281 22.29 -0.25 -1.25
CA SER A 281 23.64 0.03 -0.77
C SER A 281 23.64 1.33 0.04
N PRO A 282 24.71 1.62 0.80
CA PRO A 282 24.86 2.90 1.50
C PRO A 282 24.84 4.13 0.56
N GLU A 283 25.31 3.98 -0.68
CA GLU A 283 25.34 5.04 -1.71
C GLU A 283 23.98 5.25 -2.38
N ALA A 284 23.09 4.27 -2.27
CA ALA A 284 21.73 4.31 -2.81
C ALA A 284 20.70 3.95 -1.74
N PRO A 285 20.61 4.74 -0.66
CA PRO A 285 19.80 4.39 0.52
C PRO A 285 18.30 4.32 0.25
N ARG A 286 17.81 4.98 -0.79
CA ARG A 286 16.39 4.96 -1.21
C ARG A 286 16.05 3.86 -2.21
N ALA A 287 17.05 3.24 -2.82
CA ALA A 287 16.83 2.11 -3.73
C ALA A 287 16.68 0.83 -2.90
N HIS A 288 15.64 0.04 -3.19
CA HIS A 288 15.41 -1.21 -2.49
C HIS A 288 16.40 -2.28 -2.89
N ALA A 289 16.85 -3.07 -1.90
CA ALA A 289 17.65 -4.26 -2.11
C ALA A 289 16.90 -5.32 -2.95
N ALA A 290 17.62 -6.28 -3.50
CA ALA A 290 17.00 -7.40 -4.18
C ALA A 290 16.25 -8.32 -3.19
N GLU A 291 16.85 -8.57 -2.05
CA GLU A 291 16.34 -9.42 -0.98
C GLU A 291 16.72 -8.84 0.39
N LEU A 292 16.18 -9.39 1.46
CA LEU A 292 16.54 -8.99 2.81
C LEU A 292 17.75 -9.77 3.30
N SER A 293 18.59 -9.12 4.09
CA SER A 293 19.82 -9.70 4.66
C SER A 293 19.55 -10.70 5.80
N GLY A 294 18.34 -10.69 6.37
CA GLY A 294 17.95 -11.57 7.47
C GLY A 294 16.45 -11.52 7.77
N PRO A 295 16.01 -12.21 8.83
CA PRO A 295 14.62 -12.23 9.26
C PRO A 295 14.15 -10.83 9.69
N ILE A 296 12.86 -10.56 9.49
CA ILE A 296 12.24 -9.32 9.94
C ILE A 296 12.09 -9.34 11.46
N ASN A 297 12.49 -8.25 12.11
CA ASN A 297 12.23 -8.03 13.51
C ASN A 297 10.80 -7.51 13.70
N ASP A 298 9.94 -8.30 14.32
CA ASP A 298 8.55 -7.93 14.63
C ASP A 298 8.41 -7.14 15.94
N PHE A 299 9.50 -6.93 16.68
CA PHE A 299 9.54 -6.22 17.96
C PHE A 299 8.55 -6.77 19.01
N GLY A 300 8.09 -8.02 18.86
CA GLY A 300 7.10 -8.66 19.72
C GLY A 300 5.64 -8.33 19.39
N TYR A 301 5.38 -7.63 18.30
CA TYR A 301 4.03 -7.31 17.83
C TYR A 301 3.55 -8.26 16.74
N GLN A 302 2.22 -8.43 16.64
CA GLN A 302 1.60 -9.08 15.50
C GLN A 302 1.46 -8.07 14.36
N ILE A 303 2.25 -8.22 13.31
CA ILE A 303 2.30 -7.29 12.16
C ILE A 303 2.24 -8.10 10.87
N LYS A 304 1.55 -7.57 9.86
CA LYS A 304 1.66 -8.01 8.48
C LYS A 304 2.72 -7.16 7.80
N TRP A 305 3.84 -7.75 7.45
CA TRP A 305 4.95 -7.05 6.82
C TRP A 305 4.89 -7.16 5.30
N GLU A 306 4.52 -6.09 4.62
CA GLU A 306 4.72 -5.94 3.19
C GLU A 306 6.22 -5.87 2.89
N VAL A 307 6.74 -6.89 2.23
CA VAL A 307 8.18 -6.98 1.92
C VAL A 307 8.47 -6.21 0.64
N ASP A 308 9.09 -5.03 0.78
CA ASP A 308 9.37 -4.13 -0.34
C ASP A 308 10.81 -4.27 -0.82
N VAL A 309 11.05 -5.34 -1.57
CA VAL A 309 12.33 -5.66 -2.22
C VAL A 309 12.12 -5.96 -3.69
N THR A 310 13.19 -5.89 -4.50
CA THR A 310 13.01 -6.05 -5.94
C THR A 310 12.78 -7.50 -6.37
N ASP A 311 13.20 -8.51 -5.60
CA ASP A 311 12.97 -9.93 -5.90
C ASP A 311 11.63 -10.48 -5.38
N LYS A 312 10.79 -9.64 -4.76
CA LYS A 312 9.39 -9.91 -4.44
C LYS A 312 9.20 -11.25 -3.70
N ASP A 313 8.35 -12.11 -4.24
CA ASP A 313 8.01 -13.45 -3.73
C ASP A 313 9.21 -14.40 -3.65
N ILE A 314 10.21 -14.28 -4.54
CA ILE A 314 11.46 -15.04 -4.45
C ILE A 314 12.16 -14.73 -3.12
N ALA A 315 12.26 -13.45 -2.76
CA ALA A 315 12.86 -13.02 -1.51
C ALA A 315 12.05 -13.48 -0.28
N ILE A 316 10.72 -13.43 -0.34
CA ILE A 316 9.85 -13.89 0.75
C ILE A 316 10.02 -15.41 0.98
N MET A 317 10.11 -16.20 -0.07
CA MET A 317 10.38 -17.64 0.07
C MET A 317 11.70 -17.95 0.77
N LYS A 318 12.75 -17.14 0.52
CA LYS A 318 14.02 -17.25 1.24
C LYS A 318 13.89 -16.92 2.72
N LEU A 319 13.04 -15.95 3.08
CA LEU A 319 12.75 -15.64 4.48
C LEU A 319 12.09 -16.82 5.19
N PHE A 320 11.08 -17.46 4.60
CA PHE A 320 10.47 -18.67 5.16
C PHE A 320 11.48 -19.78 5.43
N GLN A 321 12.39 -20.01 4.52
CA GLN A 321 13.46 -21.00 4.70
C GLN A 321 14.44 -20.63 5.82
N SER A 322 14.71 -19.34 5.99
CA SER A 322 15.56 -18.82 7.06
C SER A 322 14.89 -18.94 8.42
N ASP A 323 13.60 -18.60 8.52
CA ASP A 323 12.81 -18.69 9.74
C ASP A 323 12.66 -20.14 10.21
N GLU A 324 12.45 -21.08 9.28
CA GLU A 324 12.35 -22.50 9.60
C GLU A 324 13.68 -23.05 10.15
N LYS A 325 14.81 -22.69 9.53
CA LYS A 325 16.14 -23.07 10.03
C LYS A 325 16.42 -22.49 11.41
N ALA A 326 16.05 -21.24 11.65
CA ALA A 326 16.21 -20.60 12.96
C ALA A 326 15.37 -21.29 14.03
N ARG A 327 14.14 -21.70 13.71
CA ARG A 327 13.24 -22.42 14.62
C ARG A 327 13.80 -23.81 14.97
N ILE A 328 14.25 -24.58 13.97
CA ILE A 328 14.85 -25.91 14.18
C ILE A 328 16.07 -25.78 15.09
N SER A 329 16.95 -24.81 14.85
CA SER A 329 18.14 -24.56 15.67
C SER A 329 17.80 -24.23 17.13
N GLN A 330 16.75 -23.44 17.40
CA GLN A 330 16.28 -23.14 18.75
C GLN A 330 15.67 -24.36 19.45
N GLU A 331 14.89 -25.19 18.75
CA GLU A 331 14.33 -26.42 19.28
C GLU A 331 15.42 -27.48 19.59
N GLU A 332 16.49 -27.54 18.80
CA GLU A 332 17.65 -28.39 19.06
C GLU A 332 18.44 -27.89 20.30
N LEU A 333 18.64 -26.57 20.42
CA LEU A 333 19.31 -25.96 21.58
C LEU A 333 18.52 -26.20 22.89
N ALA A 334 17.18 -26.09 22.83
CA ALA A 334 16.31 -26.33 23.97
C ALA A 334 16.27 -27.80 24.43
N LYS A 335 16.69 -28.73 23.58
CA LYS A 335 16.83 -30.18 23.95
C LYS A 335 18.17 -30.49 24.62
N LEU A 336 19.12 -29.56 24.53
CA LEU A 336 20.47 -29.70 25.09
C LEU A 336 20.62 -28.98 26.46
N THR A 337 19.63 -28.20 26.85
CA THR A 337 19.48 -27.54 28.16
C THR A 337 18.41 -28.22 29.01
#